data_e504e758b5e20874b534590b29bab147
#
_entry.id   e504e758b5e20874b534590b29bab147
#
_cell.length_a   1.000
_cell.length_b   1.000
_cell.length_c   1.000
_cell.angle_alpha   90.00
_cell.angle_beta   90.00
_cell.angle_gamma   90.00
#
_symmetry.space_group_name_H-M   'P 1'
#
loop_
_entity.id
_entity.type
_entity.pdbx_description
1 polymer ?
#
loop_
_entity_poly.entity_id
_entity_poly.type
_entity_poly.pdbx_seq_one_letter_code
_entity_poly.pdbx_strand_id
1 'polypeptide(L)'
;MRVQSSRVRSRVLRWVAVLLAACSATAEAAVGPPEKEGLKLGFIKLTDMAPLAIAYEKGYFEDEGLYVTLEAQSNWKVLFDGVISGVLDGAHMLAPMPLAAATGVTTSAEVIAPLTLSYNGAAITVASAVWAEMKPNVAMADGKPVHPISAAALKPVVESYRQAGKPFNLGMTFPIGTHNYLLRYWLAAGGIHPGYYAPAKGDNSGSVDAQALLSVVPPPQ
;
A
#
# COMPACT_ATOMS: atom_id res chain seq x y z
N MET A 1 45.78 7.20 59.11
CA MET A 1 45.09 6.02 58.46
C MET A 1 44.07 6.44 57.38
N ARG A 2 44.48 7.15 56.32
CA ARG A 2 43.54 7.70 55.30
C ARG A 2 44.03 7.59 53.85
N VAL A 3 45.05 6.79 53.54
CA VAL A 3 45.63 6.72 52.17
C VAL A 3 45.26 5.47 51.40
N GLN A 4 44.63 4.47 52.00
CA GLN A 4 44.35 3.19 51.35
C GLN A 4 43.02 3.14 50.59
N SER A 5 42.08 4.06 50.83
CA SER A 5 40.72 4.03 50.19
C SER A 5 40.69 4.58 48.76
N SER A 6 41.65 5.44 48.37
CA SER A 6 41.67 6.06 47.04
C SER A 6 42.14 5.10 45.93
N ARG A 7 43.08 4.22 46.24
CA ARG A 7 43.64 3.26 45.29
C ARG A 7 42.66 2.11 44.96
N VAL A 8 41.82 1.72 45.89
CA VAL A 8 40.79 0.70 45.68
C VAL A 8 39.67 1.27 44.83
N ARG A 9 39.23 2.49 45.09
CA ARG A 9 38.20 3.17 44.27
C ARG A 9 38.62 3.38 42.82
N SER A 10 39.88 3.75 42.58
CA SER A 10 40.39 3.93 41.21
C SER A 10 40.55 2.61 40.43
N ARG A 11 40.85 1.51 41.11
CA ARG A 11 40.90 0.18 40.51
C ARG A 11 39.50 -0.34 40.16
N VAL A 12 38.52 -0.22 41.05
CA VAL A 12 37.12 -0.60 40.80
C VAL A 12 36.56 0.24 39.68
N LEU A 13 36.78 1.55 39.62
CA LEU A 13 36.33 2.42 38.56
C LEU A 13 36.91 2.04 37.17
N ARG A 14 38.17 1.61 37.14
CA ARG A 14 38.85 1.14 35.92
C ARG A 14 38.26 -0.20 35.45
N TRP A 15 37.95 -1.13 36.35
CA TRP A 15 37.32 -2.40 36.01
C TRP A 15 35.85 -2.24 35.54
N VAL A 16 35.10 -1.33 36.15
CA VAL A 16 33.76 -0.96 35.71
C VAL A 16 33.76 -0.30 34.33
N ALA A 17 34.75 0.59 34.06
CA ALA A 17 34.90 1.20 32.72
C ALA A 17 35.30 0.18 31.64
N VAL A 18 36.14 -0.80 31.97
CA VAL A 18 36.50 -1.90 31.05
C VAL A 18 35.32 -2.84 30.80
N LEU A 19 34.51 -3.15 31.82
CA LEU A 19 33.31 -3.95 31.70
C LEU A 19 32.23 -3.22 30.91
N LEU A 20 32.05 -1.92 31.08
CA LEU A 20 31.14 -1.09 30.28
C LEU A 20 31.59 -0.99 28.81
N ALA A 21 32.90 -0.86 28.56
CA ALA A 21 33.45 -0.86 27.20
C ALA A 21 33.36 -2.24 26.52
N ALA A 22 33.40 -3.34 27.26
CA ALA A 22 33.22 -4.67 26.76
C ALA A 22 31.72 -4.99 26.43
N CYS A 23 30.79 -4.36 27.15
CA CYS A 23 29.35 -4.47 26.86
C CYS A 23 28.89 -3.60 25.69
N SER A 24 29.69 -2.61 25.27
CA SER A 24 29.38 -1.78 24.09
C SER A 24 29.86 -2.38 22.76
N ALA A 25 30.56 -3.50 22.77
CA ALA A 25 30.66 -4.35 21.58
C ALA A 25 29.29 -4.99 21.36
N THR A 26 28.34 -4.22 20.83
CA THR A 26 27.18 -4.81 20.15
C THR A 26 27.78 -5.76 19.14
N ALA A 27 27.66 -7.05 19.38
CA ALA A 27 27.84 -8.03 18.34
C ALA A 27 26.76 -7.67 17.29
N GLU A 28 27.15 -6.92 16.27
CA GLU A 28 26.46 -7.03 14.99
C GLU A 28 26.55 -8.52 14.69
N ALA A 29 25.42 -9.20 14.85
CA ALA A 29 25.32 -10.56 14.39
C ALA A 29 25.68 -10.45 12.91
N ALA A 30 26.85 -10.99 12.54
CA ALA A 30 27.28 -11.02 11.16
C ALA A 30 26.16 -11.76 10.42
N VAL A 31 25.34 -11.01 9.70
CA VAL A 31 24.36 -11.59 8.79
C VAL A 31 25.19 -12.41 7.82
N GLY A 32 24.97 -13.73 7.78
CA GLY A 32 25.65 -14.59 6.84
C GLY A 32 25.41 -14.12 5.40
N PRO A 33 26.15 -14.63 4.43
CA PRO A 33 25.88 -14.30 3.03
C PRO A 33 24.42 -14.63 2.70
N PRO A 34 23.76 -13.82 1.85
CA PRO A 34 22.39 -14.07 1.46
C PRO A 34 22.27 -15.46 0.78
N GLU A 35 21.19 -16.20 1.03
CA GLU A 35 20.92 -17.50 0.42
C GLU A 35 20.74 -17.38 -1.10
N LYS A 36 20.31 -16.21 -1.58
CA LYS A 36 20.15 -15.88 -2.98
C LYS A 36 20.57 -14.45 -3.23
N GLU A 37 21.64 -14.26 -3.98
CA GLU A 37 22.19 -12.94 -4.28
C GLU A 37 21.42 -12.20 -5.39
N GLY A 38 21.02 -12.94 -6.45
CA GLY A 38 20.30 -12.38 -7.60
C GLY A 38 18.79 -12.40 -7.38
N LEU A 39 18.15 -11.21 -7.32
CA LEU A 39 16.72 -11.07 -7.09
C LEU A 39 16.03 -10.29 -8.21
N LYS A 40 14.81 -10.71 -8.56
CA LYS A 40 13.92 -10.02 -9.47
C LYS A 40 12.77 -9.39 -8.69
N LEU A 41 12.73 -8.06 -8.64
CA LEU A 41 11.67 -7.33 -7.96
C LEU A 41 10.74 -6.64 -8.97
N GLY A 42 9.46 -7.01 -8.91
CA GLY A 42 8.42 -6.43 -9.76
C GLY A 42 7.94 -5.07 -9.25
N PHE A 43 7.58 -4.20 -10.17
CA PHE A 43 6.96 -2.92 -9.81
C PHE A 43 5.95 -2.45 -10.85
N ILE A 44 5.01 -1.60 -10.42
CA ILE A 44 4.18 -0.76 -11.29
C ILE A 44 4.79 0.64 -11.33
N LYS A 45 4.74 1.30 -12.48
CA LYS A 45 5.32 2.65 -12.70
C LYS A 45 4.53 3.74 -11.97
N LEU A 46 4.58 3.70 -10.64
CA LEU A 46 3.94 4.64 -9.72
C LEU A 46 4.96 5.19 -8.73
N THR A 47 4.66 6.32 -8.10
CA THR A 47 5.59 6.99 -7.18
C THR A 47 5.90 6.20 -5.92
N ASP A 48 5.04 5.29 -5.51
CA ASP A 48 5.20 4.42 -4.35
C ASP A 48 6.28 3.32 -4.53
N MET A 49 6.77 3.09 -5.78
CA MET A 49 7.95 2.26 -6.03
C MET A 49 9.29 3.01 -5.79
N ALA A 50 9.25 4.32 -5.54
CA ALA A 50 10.46 5.14 -5.41
C ALA A 50 11.51 4.59 -4.41
N PRO A 51 11.17 4.01 -3.24
CA PRO A 51 12.17 3.41 -2.37
C PRO A 51 13.01 2.31 -3.06
N LEU A 52 12.39 1.47 -3.91
CA LEU A 52 13.11 0.43 -4.67
C LEU A 52 14.02 1.05 -5.72
N ALA A 53 13.54 2.07 -6.45
CA ALA A 53 14.34 2.78 -7.44
C ALA A 53 15.54 3.48 -6.80
N ILE A 54 15.35 4.13 -5.66
CA ILE A 54 16.44 4.81 -4.94
C ILE A 54 17.46 3.79 -4.43
N ALA A 55 17.02 2.67 -3.86
CA ALA A 55 17.92 1.63 -3.39
C ALA A 55 18.76 1.06 -4.54
N TYR A 56 18.14 0.83 -5.70
CA TYR A 56 18.82 0.37 -6.91
C TYR A 56 19.84 1.41 -7.43
N GLU A 57 19.42 2.66 -7.64
CA GLU A 57 20.26 3.72 -8.21
C GLU A 57 21.41 4.17 -7.30
N LYS A 58 21.27 3.94 -5.98
CA LYS A 58 22.29 4.29 -5.00
C LYS A 58 23.22 3.15 -4.65
N GLY A 59 23.01 1.96 -5.19
CA GLY A 59 23.81 0.77 -4.90
C GLY A 59 23.56 0.16 -3.51
N TYR A 60 22.44 0.48 -2.85
CA TYR A 60 22.16 -0.05 -1.52
C TYR A 60 21.90 -1.55 -1.51
N PHE A 61 21.45 -2.12 -2.62
CA PHE A 61 21.33 -3.56 -2.75
C PHE A 61 22.69 -4.23 -2.85
N GLU A 62 23.59 -3.67 -3.64
CA GLU A 62 24.96 -4.17 -3.81
C GLU A 62 25.77 -4.03 -2.52
N ASP A 63 25.54 -2.98 -1.73
CA ASP A 63 26.17 -2.80 -0.40
C ASP A 63 25.79 -3.94 0.56
N GLU A 64 24.61 -4.55 0.38
CA GLU A 64 24.13 -5.71 1.14
C GLU A 64 24.41 -7.07 0.42
N GLY A 65 25.18 -7.06 -0.65
CA GLY A 65 25.53 -8.26 -1.42
C GLY A 65 24.40 -8.80 -2.30
N LEU A 66 23.42 -7.95 -2.68
CA LEU A 66 22.27 -8.32 -3.50
C LEU A 66 22.38 -7.73 -4.91
N TYR A 67 22.18 -8.54 -5.93
CA TYR A 67 22.11 -8.11 -7.32
C TYR A 67 20.65 -8.08 -7.79
N VAL A 68 20.02 -6.93 -7.63
CA VAL A 68 18.59 -6.76 -7.88
C VAL A 68 18.34 -6.33 -9.31
N THR A 69 17.36 -6.97 -9.97
CA THR A 69 16.77 -6.51 -11.24
C THR A 69 15.37 -5.97 -10.95
N LEU A 70 15.09 -4.73 -11.36
CA LEU A 70 13.75 -4.14 -11.26
C LEU A 70 12.97 -4.38 -12.56
N GLU A 71 11.85 -5.10 -12.49
CA GLU A 71 11.01 -5.46 -13.63
C GLU A 71 9.66 -4.74 -13.58
N ALA A 72 9.43 -3.83 -14.55
CA ALA A 72 8.15 -3.15 -14.68
C ALA A 72 7.06 -4.12 -15.14
N GLN A 73 5.94 -4.14 -14.43
CA GLN A 73 4.80 -4.98 -14.73
C GLN A 73 3.64 -4.16 -15.31
N SER A 74 2.84 -4.78 -16.20
CA SER A 74 1.77 -4.09 -16.92
C SER A 74 0.55 -3.75 -16.04
N ASN A 75 0.30 -4.54 -15.01
CA ASN A 75 -0.83 -4.35 -14.09
C ASN A 75 -0.64 -5.16 -12.81
N TRP A 76 -1.49 -4.88 -11.82
CA TRP A 76 -1.44 -5.53 -10.51
C TRP A 76 -1.63 -7.05 -10.53
N LYS A 77 -2.45 -7.55 -11.47
CA LYS A 77 -2.66 -9.00 -11.59
C LYS A 77 -1.39 -9.71 -12.05
N VAL A 78 -0.77 -9.21 -13.11
CA VAL A 78 0.48 -9.79 -13.65
C VAL A 78 1.59 -9.76 -12.61
N LEU A 79 1.72 -8.64 -11.89
CA LEU A 79 2.68 -8.51 -10.80
C LEU A 79 2.43 -9.53 -9.69
N PHE A 80 1.19 -9.68 -9.26
CA PHE A 80 0.82 -10.59 -8.19
C PHE A 80 1.03 -12.06 -8.59
N ASP A 81 0.58 -12.42 -9.78
CA ASP A 81 0.79 -13.77 -10.34
C ASP A 81 2.29 -14.09 -10.46
N GLY A 82 3.11 -13.10 -10.81
CA GLY A 82 4.57 -13.24 -10.88
C GLY A 82 5.21 -13.60 -9.54
N VAL A 83 4.75 -12.98 -8.46
CA VAL A 83 5.22 -13.31 -7.10
C VAL A 83 4.71 -14.69 -6.67
N ILE A 84 3.43 -14.98 -6.87
CA ILE A 84 2.84 -16.27 -6.48
C ILE A 84 3.50 -17.45 -7.21
N SER A 85 3.84 -17.28 -8.49
CA SER A 85 4.48 -18.30 -9.30
C SER A 85 6.00 -18.42 -9.12
N GLY A 86 6.62 -17.49 -8.37
CA GLY A 86 8.06 -17.43 -8.17
C GLY A 86 8.86 -16.93 -9.38
N VAL A 87 8.20 -16.37 -10.39
CA VAL A 87 8.86 -15.65 -11.50
C VAL A 87 9.50 -14.36 -11.02
N LEU A 88 8.87 -13.71 -10.04
CA LEU A 88 9.40 -12.60 -9.28
C LEU A 88 9.69 -13.07 -7.85
N ASP A 89 10.83 -12.67 -7.30
CA ASP A 89 11.20 -12.94 -5.92
C ASP A 89 10.45 -12.07 -4.92
N GLY A 90 10.02 -10.90 -5.38
CA GLY A 90 9.22 -9.96 -4.60
C GLY A 90 8.67 -8.85 -5.48
N ALA A 91 7.82 -8.02 -4.92
CA ALA A 91 7.28 -6.87 -5.63
C ALA A 91 6.73 -5.81 -4.67
N HIS A 92 6.73 -4.53 -5.09
CA HIS A 92 5.86 -3.59 -4.43
C HIS A 92 4.41 -3.89 -4.83
N MET A 93 3.49 -3.90 -3.88
CA MET A 93 2.10 -4.22 -4.18
C MET A 93 1.11 -3.53 -3.23
N LEU A 94 -0.16 -3.58 -3.59
CA LEU A 94 -1.23 -3.05 -2.74
C LEU A 94 -1.33 -3.89 -1.46
N ALA A 95 -1.39 -3.23 -0.30
CA ALA A 95 -1.37 -3.88 1.01
C ALA A 95 -2.34 -5.06 1.20
N PRO A 96 -3.58 -5.06 0.65
CA PRO A 96 -4.48 -6.22 0.78
C PRO A 96 -4.09 -7.44 -0.07
N MET A 97 -3.19 -7.32 -1.05
CA MET A 97 -2.87 -8.44 -1.95
C MET A 97 -2.21 -9.64 -1.24
N PRO A 98 -1.16 -9.46 -0.41
CA PRO A 98 -0.61 -10.55 0.39
C PRO A 98 -1.65 -11.19 1.32
N LEU A 99 -2.51 -10.38 1.92
CA LEU A 99 -3.58 -10.86 2.79
C LEU A 99 -4.62 -11.70 2.03
N ALA A 100 -4.98 -11.30 0.80
CA ALA A 100 -5.89 -12.05 -0.06
C ALA A 100 -5.32 -13.41 -0.47
N ALA A 101 -4.01 -13.50 -0.72
CA ALA A 101 -3.32 -14.77 -0.95
C ALA A 101 -3.35 -15.66 0.29
N ALA A 102 -2.99 -15.12 1.46
CA ALA A 102 -2.95 -15.86 2.71
C ALA A 102 -4.32 -16.39 3.15
N THR A 103 -5.41 -15.66 2.82
CA THR A 103 -6.79 -16.06 3.16
C THR A 103 -7.50 -16.87 2.08
N GLY A 104 -6.86 -17.07 0.93
CA GLY A 104 -7.45 -17.81 -0.19
C GLY A 104 -8.61 -17.08 -0.90
N VAL A 105 -8.76 -15.77 -0.69
CA VAL A 105 -9.75 -14.93 -1.42
C VAL A 105 -9.44 -14.89 -2.92
N THR A 106 -8.18 -15.05 -3.27
CA THR A 106 -7.69 -15.25 -4.63
C THR A 106 -7.02 -16.62 -4.74
N THR A 107 -5.92 -16.74 -5.46
CA THR A 107 -5.08 -17.94 -5.44
C THR A 107 -4.41 -18.04 -4.07
N SER A 108 -4.63 -19.15 -3.35
CA SER A 108 -3.97 -19.38 -2.06
C SER A 108 -2.46 -19.55 -2.27
N ALA A 109 -1.69 -18.72 -1.61
CA ALA A 109 -0.23 -18.78 -1.63
C ALA A 109 0.35 -18.18 -0.35
N GLU A 110 1.51 -18.67 0.04
CA GLU A 110 2.28 -18.09 1.13
C GLU A 110 3.05 -16.89 0.60
N VAL A 111 2.59 -15.69 0.96
CA VAL A 111 3.21 -14.42 0.60
C VAL A 111 3.41 -13.60 1.86
N ILE A 112 4.62 -13.15 2.10
CA ILE A 112 4.96 -12.30 3.24
C ILE A 112 5.07 -10.83 2.81
N ALA A 113 4.73 -9.92 3.71
CA ALA A 113 4.92 -8.48 3.53
C ALA A 113 5.95 -7.99 4.56
N PRO A 114 7.25 -7.96 4.21
CA PRO A 114 8.32 -7.69 5.18
C PRO A 114 8.34 -6.23 5.62
N LEU A 115 7.85 -5.30 4.79
CA LEU A 115 7.85 -3.87 5.11
C LEU A 115 6.74 -3.12 4.38
N THR A 116 6.41 -1.93 4.88
CA THR A 116 5.48 -1.00 4.25
C THR A 116 6.25 0.15 3.61
N LEU A 117 6.06 0.37 2.31
CA LEU A 117 6.79 1.39 1.54
C LEU A 117 6.21 2.80 1.73
N SER A 118 4.89 2.93 1.97
CA SER A 118 4.22 4.22 2.13
C SER A 118 2.98 4.12 3.01
N TYR A 119 2.56 5.28 3.56
CA TYR A 119 1.36 5.43 4.38
C TYR A 119 0.47 6.55 3.81
N ASN A 120 -0.86 6.40 3.95
CA ASN A 120 -1.86 7.46 3.74
C ASN A 120 -1.87 8.07 2.34
N GLY A 121 -1.80 7.26 1.28
CA GLY A 121 -1.78 7.74 -0.09
C GLY A 121 -3.10 7.67 -0.87
N ALA A 122 -4.23 7.24 -0.26
CA ALA A 122 -5.48 7.05 -0.97
C ALA A 122 -6.32 8.34 -1.00
N ALA A 123 -6.86 8.67 -2.19
CA ALA A 123 -7.79 9.77 -2.39
C ALA A 123 -8.86 9.38 -3.42
N ILE A 124 -10.02 10.02 -3.33
CA ILE A 124 -11.10 9.93 -4.31
C ILE A 124 -11.11 11.24 -5.09
N THR A 125 -10.89 11.16 -6.40
CA THR A 125 -10.89 12.30 -7.31
C THR A 125 -12.09 12.22 -8.23
N VAL A 126 -12.79 13.33 -8.43
CA VAL A 126 -13.90 13.43 -9.38
C VAL A 126 -13.53 14.36 -10.53
N ALA A 127 -14.09 14.12 -11.72
CA ALA A 127 -13.92 15.00 -12.86
C ALA A 127 -14.48 16.42 -12.55
N SER A 128 -13.90 17.44 -13.15
CA SER A 128 -14.31 18.84 -12.91
C SER A 128 -15.80 19.08 -13.20
N ALA A 129 -16.37 18.43 -14.22
CA ALA A 129 -17.81 18.51 -14.51
C ALA A 129 -18.65 17.92 -13.37
N VAL A 130 -18.27 16.74 -12.86
CA VAL A 130 -18.93 16.10 -11.71
C VAL A 130 -18.78 16.97 -10.45
N TRP A 131 -17.61 17.57 -10.23
CA TRP A 131 -17.41 18.51 -9.13
C TRP A 131 -18.34 19.72 -9.20
N ALA A 132 -18.50 20.29 -10.40
CA ALA A 132 -19.40 21.45 -10.59
C ALA A 132 -20.84 21.13 -10.19
N GLU A 133 -21.31 19.92 -10.51
CA GLU A 133 -22.67 19.46 -10.17
C GLU A 133 -22.82 19.07 -8.68
N MET A 134 -21.80 18.50 -8.06
CA MET A 134 -21.87 18.10 -6.65
C MET A 134 -21.58 19.24 -5.67
N LYS A 135 -20.79 20.26 -6.09
CA LYS A 135 -20.35 21.36 -5.23
C LYS A 135 -21.47 22.10 -4.47
N PRO A 136 -22.66 22.34 -5.05
CA PRO A 136 -23.77 22.96 -4.31
C PRO A 136 -24.22 22.19 -3.06
N ASN A 137 -23.92 20.88 -3.00
CA ASN A 137 -24.28 20.00 -1.89
C ASN A 137 -23.09 19.74 -0.94
N VAL A 138 -21.96 20.44 -1.13
CA VAL A 138 -20.76 20.29 -0.31
C VAL A 138 -20.70 21.41 0.71
N ALA A 139 -20.45 21.10 1.98
CA ALA A 139 -20.21 22.09 2.99
C ALA A 139 -18.94 22.89 2.67
N MET A 140 -19.02 24.21 2.74
CA MET A 140 -17.92 25.12 2.45
C MET A 140 -17.60 25.98 3.68
N ALA A 141 -16.31 26.19 3.95
CA ALA A 141 -15.82 27.16 4.92
C ALA A 141 -14.68 27.97 4.30
N ASP A 142 -14.70 29.29 4.41
CA ASP A 142 -13.69 30.19 3.85
C ASP A 142 -13.39 29.94 2.36
N GLY A 143 -14.43 29.63 1.57
CA GLY A 143 -14.33 29.35 0.13
C GLY A 143 -13.74 28.00 -0.23
N LYS A 144 -13.42 27.14 0.76
CA LYS A 144 -12.88 25.79 0.57
C LYS A 144 -13.87 24.71 1.02
N PRO A 145 -13.87 23.52 0.40
CA PRO A 145 -14.69 22.42 0.85
C PRO A 145 -14.24 21.93 2.23
N VAL A 146 -15.21 21.64 3.08
CA VAL A 146 -14.96 21.03 4.40
C VAL A 146 -14.72 19.54 4.21
N HIS A 147 -13.62 19.04 4.71
CA HIS A 147 -13.28 17.61 4.67
C HIS A 147 -13.60 16.90 6.00
N PRO A 148 -13.97 15.60 5.94
CA PRO A 148 -14.16 14.78 4.74
C PRO A 148 -15.45 15.13 3.98
N ILE A 149 -15.38 15.10 2.63
CA ILE A 149 -16.56 15.33 1.79
C ILE A 149 -17.38 14.03 1.72
N SER A 150 -18.64 14.09 2.13
CA SER A 150 -19.55 12.94 2.05
C SER A 150 -19.96 12.63 0.60
N ALA A 151 -20.09 11.36 0.26
CA ALA A 151 -20.69 10.92 -1.01
C ALA A 151 -22.17 11.31 -1.14
N ALA A 152 -22.84 11.73 -0.06
CA ALA A 152 -24.18 12.28 -0.14
C ALA A 152 -24.24 13.50 -1.09
N ALA A 153 -23.16 14.27 -1.20
CA ALA A 153 -23.07 15.38 -2.15
C ALA A 153 -23.03 14.91 -3.62
N LEU A 154 -22.57 13.68 -3.89
CA LEU A 154 -22.54 13.06 -5.22
C LEU A 154 -23.88 12.41 -5.60
N LYS A 155 -24.71 12.04 -4.63
CA LYS A 155 -25.92 11.28 -4.85
C LYS A 155 -26.87 11.90 -5.89
N PRO A 156 -27.16 13.21 -5.88
CA PRO A 156 -28.02 13.84 -6.91
C PRO A 156 -27.44 13.68 -8.32
N VAL A 157 -26.11 13.72 -8.47
CA VAL A 157 -25.43 13.55 -9.75
C VAL A 157 -25.61 12.13 -10.26
N VAL A 158 -25.36 11.13 -9.41
CA VAL A 158 -25.58 9.70 -9.75
C VAL A 158 -27.03 9.46 -10.16
N GLU A 159 -27.97 10.05 -9.44
CA GLU A 159 -29.40 9.92 -9.73
C GLU A 159 -29.78 10.57 -11.07
N SER A 160 -29.22 11.72 -11.42
CA SER A 160 -29.45 12.37 -12.73
C SER A 160 -28.97 11.50 -13.89
N TYR A 161 -27.80 10.85 -13.73
CA TYR A 161 -27.29 9.89 -14.72
C TYR A 161 -28.23 8.69 -14.87
N ARG A 162 -28.72 8.15 -13.77
CA ARG A 162 -29.67 7.04 -13.76
C ARG A 162 -30.97 7.38 -14.45
N GLN A 163 -31.53 8.56 -14.18
CA GLN A 163 -32.75 9.06 -14.83
C GLN A 163 -32.56 9.27 -16.35
N ALA A 164 -31.35 9.64 -16.75
CA ALA A 164 -30.98 9.74 -18.17
C ALA A 164 -30.68 8.39 -18.85
N GLY A 165 -30.82 7.27 -18.13
CA GLY A 165 -30.48 5.94 -18.63
C GLY A 165 -28.98 5.73 -18.87
N LYS A 166 -28.12 6.54 -18.23
CA LYS A 166 -26.66 6.47 -18.39
C LYS A 166 -26.00 5.89 -17.14
N PRO A 167 -24.99 5.03 -17.29
CA PRO A 167 -24.22 4.56 -16.14
C PRO A 167 -23.36 5.69 -15.60
N PHE A 168 -23.26 5.80 -14.27
CA PHE A 168 -22.24 6.60 -13.60
C PHE A 168 -21.03 5.71 -13.31
N ASN A 169 -19.90 5.99 -13.98
CA ASN A 169 -18.71 5.13 -13.90
C ASN A 169 -17.66 5.72 -12.98
N LEU A 170 -17.06 4.86 -12.18
CA LEU A 170 -15.94 5.15 -11.28
C LEU A 170 -14.79 4.19 -11.56
N GLY A 171 -13.57 4.70 -11.47
CA GLY A 171 -12.35 3.90 -11.61
C GLY A 171 -11.83 3.43 -10.26
N MET A 172 -11.31 2.21 -10.23
CA MET A 172 -10.53 1.66 -9.13
C MET A 172 -9.26 1.00 -9.66
N THR A 173 -8.25 0.86 -8.81
CA THR A 173 -6.94 0.29 -9.22
C THR A 173 -6.97 -1.22 -9.35
N PHE A 174 -7.60 -1.91 -8.39
CA PHE A 174 -7.69 -3.38 -8.36
C PHE A 174 -8.82 -3.83 -7.43
N PRO A 175 -9.54 -4.94 -7.73
CA PRO A 175 -10.71 -5.38 -6.96
C PRO A 175 -10.42 -5.63 -5.48
N ILE A 176 -9.30 -6.25 -5.15
CA ILE A 176 -8.87 -6.51 -3.76
C ILE A 176 -7.98 -5.40 -3.20
N GLY A 177 -7.87 -4.25 -3.88
CA GLY A 177 -7.11 -3.09 -3.41
C GLY A 177 -7.89 -2.25 -2.39
N THR A 178 -7.18 -1.61 -1.47
CA THR A 178 -7.75 -0.68 -0.48
C THR A 178 -8.62 0.40 -1.14
N HIS A 179 -8.23 0.88 -2.32
CA HIS A 179 -8.96 1.89 -3.09
C HIS A 179 -10.41 1.45 -3.41
N ASN A 180 -10.60 0.18 -3.79
CA ASN A 180 -11.95 -0.35 -4.06
C ASN A 180 -12.81 -0.37 -2.79
N TYR A 181 -12.25 -0.84 -1.67
CA TYR A 181 -12.99 -0.91 -0.41
C TYR A 181 -13.33 0.47 0.12
N LEU A 182 -12.39 1.41 0.08
CA LEU A 182 -12.64 2.79 0.51
C LEU A 182 -13.67 3.50 -0.36
N LEU A 183 -13.60 3.31 -1.68
CA LEU A 183 -14.56 3.90 -2.61
C LEU A 183 -15.97 3.35 -2.38
N ARG A 184 -16.12 2.03 -2.22
CA ARG A 184 -17.40 1.39 -1.90
C ARG A 184 -17.95 1.85 -0.55
N TYR A 185 -17.10 1.92 0.45
CA TYR A 185 -17.47 2.42 1.77
C TYR A 185 -17.96 3.87 1.71
N TRP A 186 -17.23 4.74 1.02
CA TRP A 186 -17.61 6.15 0.84
C TRP A 186 -18.95 6.30 0.13
N LEU A 187 -19.18 5.56 -0.96
CA LEU A 187 -20.46 5.56 -1.68
C LEU A 187 -21.61 5.10 -0.78
N ALA A 188 -21.45 3.96 -0.11
CA ALA A 188 -22.46 3.40 0.77
C ALA A 188 -22.80 4.33 1.94
N ALA A 189 -21.79 4.94 2.57
CA ALA A 189 -21.97 5.93 3.64
C ALA A 189 -22.72 7.19 3.17
N GLY A 190 -22.63 7.55 1.89
CA GLY A 190 -23.39 8.62 1.26
C GLY A 190 -24.77 8.21 0.74
N GLY A 191 -25.17 6.96 0.94
CA GLY A 191 -26.46 6.42 0.48
C GLY A 191 -26.52 6.17 -1.03
N ILE A 192 -25.36 5.87 -1.65
CA ILE A 192 -25.24 5.39 -3.03
C ILE A 192 -24.86 3.92 -2.97
N HIS A 193 -25.69 3.04 -3.54
CA HIS A 193 -25.41 1.61 -3.52
C HIS A 193 -24.23 1.27 -4.45
N PRO A 194 -23.09 0.77 -3.91
CA PRO A 194 -21.89 0.50 -4.71
C PRO A 194 -21.90 -0.82 -5.46
N GLY A 195 -23.01 -1.56 -5.38
CA GLY A 195 -23.10 -2.94 -5.83
C GLY A 195 -22.55 -3.95 -4.82
N TYR A 196 -22.87 -5.21 -5.01
CA TYR A 196 -22.33 -6.32 -4.22
C TYR A 196 -21.90 -7.47 -5.13
N TYR A 197 -21.01 -8.31 -4.62
CA TYR A 197 -20.52 -9.50 -5.33
C TYR A 197 -21.57 -10.61 -5.26
N ALA A 198 -21.84 -11.24 -6.38
CA ALA A 198 -22.76 -12.37 -6.47
C ALA A 198 -22.12 -13.51 -7.30
N PRO A 199 -21.03 -14.13 -6.84
CA PRO A 199 -20.29 -15.14 -7.61
C PRO A 199 -21.15 -16.34 -7.99
N ALA A 200 -22.11 -16.72 -7.15
CA ALA A 200 -23.08 -17.79 -7.47
C ALA A 200 -23.98 -17.47 -8.69
N LYS A 201 -24.07 -16.17 -9.06
CA LYS A 201 -24.79 -15.68 -10.25
C LYS A 201 -23.84 -15.27 -11.39
N GLY A 202 -22.54 -15.60 -11.26
CA GLY A 202 -21.51 -15.26 -12.24
C GLY A 202 -20.98 -13.82 -12.13
N ASP A 203 -21.40 -13.02 -11.14
CA ASP A 203 -20.87 -11.68 -10.92
C ASP A 203 -19.71 -11.68 -9.92
N ASN A 204 -18.51 -11.54 -10.46
CA ASN A 204 -17.27 -11.38 -9.72
C ASN A 204 -16.77 -9.92 -9.72
N SER A 205 -17.54 -8.99 -10.31
CA SER A 205 -17.19 -7.57 -10.40
C SER A 205 -17.73 -6.73 -9.24
N GLY A 206 -18.73 -7.26 -8.51
CA GLY A 206 -19.41 -6.53 -7.45
C GLY A 206 -20.35 -5.46 -8.00
N SER A 207 -20.99 -5.70 -9.15
CA SER A 207 -21.85 -4.73 -9.84
C SER A 207 -23.35 -4.98 -9.64
N VAL A 208 -23.76 -6.06 -8.95
CA VAL A 208 -25.18 -6.35 -8.72
C VAL A 208 -25.84 -5.21 -7.94
N ASP A 209 -26.95 -4.70 -8.47
CA ASP A 209 -27.74 -3.58 -7.93
C ASP A 209 -26.94 -2.27 -7.73
N ALA A 210 -25.83 -2.11 -8.43
CA ALA A 210 -25.01 -0.91 -8.34
C ALA A 210 -25.72 0.32 -8.91
N GLN A 211 -25.74 1.41 -8.15
CA GLN A 211 -26.13 2.74 -8.62
C GLN A 211 -24.97 3.46 -9.33
N ALA A 212 -23.74 3.04 -9.04
CA ALA A 212 -22.51 3.51 -9.70
C ALA A 212 -21.67 2.29 -10.06
N LEU A 213 -21.18 2.20 -11.30
CA LEU A 213 -20.36 1.10 -11.79
C LEU A 213 -18.89 1.33 -11.49
N LEU A 214 -18.26 0.36 -10.86
CA LEU A 214 -16.83 0.40 -10.56
C LEU A 214 -16.07 -0.49 -11.54
N SER A 215 -15.10 0.10 -12.24
CA SER A 215 -14.28 -0.59 -13.23
C SER A 215 -12.80 -0.49 -12.87
N VAL A 216 -12.05 -1.56 -13.16
CA VAL A 216 -10.59 -1.54 -13.01
C VAL A 216 -10.00 -0.61 -14.06
N VAL A 217 -9.24 0.38 -13.62
CA VAL A 217 -8.46 1.25 -14.49
C VAL A 217 -6.98 0.92 -14.26
N PRO A 218 -6.29 0.37 -15.29
CA PRO A 218 -4.88 0.06 -15.14
C PRO A 218 -4.07 1.35 -14.90
N PRO A 219 -2.91 1.23 -14.23
CA PRO A 219 -2.00 2.35 -14.08
C PRO A 219 -1.58 2.91 -15.43
N PRO A 220 -1.21 4.20 -15.52
CA PRO A 220 -0.64 4.78 -16.73
C PRO A 220 0.61 4.01 -17.19
N GLN A 221 0.70 3.73 -18.46
CA GLN A 221 1.81 3.01 -19.08
C GLN A 221 2.84 4.03 -19.62
#